data_2642a8a70dd9cbfd97f27aae306028e6
#
_entry.id   2642a8a70dd9cbfd97f27aae306028e6
#
_cell.length_a   1.000
_cell.length_b   1.000
_cell.length_c   1.000
_cell.angle_alpha   90.00
_cell.angle_beta   90.00
_cell.angle_gamma   90.00
#
_symmetry.space_group_name_H-M   'P 1'
#
loop_
_entity.id
_entity.type
_entity.pdbx_description
1 polymer ?
#
loop_
_entity_poly.entity_id
_entity_poly.type
_entity_poly.pdbx_seq_one_letter_code
_entity_poly.pdbx_strand_id
1 'polypeptide(L)'
;MALIADRLSRIKPSPTNAAQGKFLEMKAAGKDVIGLAAGEPDMPTPDHIKEAAIQAIRNNDTKYTAVPGTPALRQAIAAKMKRDHGLDYKPSQTVVTSGGKQIIFNAMLATLNPGDEVIVPAPYWVSYPEMVLFGDGTPVIVQCREENGFKLTPQDLDRAITPKTKWIILNSPSNPTGAAYSKADLRGLCDVLLKHPHVHVLTDDMYEKLVYDDFEFFTPAQVEPRLYDRTLTMNGVSKAYSMTGWRIGYAAGPQKLIDAMITVQSQSTSNASSISQAAAVAALNGPTDFIAKNVEIFKQRRDLIVSMLNQTNGIKCPRPEGAFYVYPSCAGLIGKKTPDGKVIKDDTDFVNYLLEAEGLSVVQGSAFGQGPAFRISYATATELLEEAGRRMQRACAALS
;
A
#
# COMPACT_ATOMS: atom_id res chain seq x y z
N MET A 1 24.53 28.71 -9.20
CA MET A 1 24.16 27.27 -9.21
C MET A 1 22.88 27.11 -8.41
N ALA A 2 21.93 26.31 -8.88
CA ALA A 2 20.70 26.03 -8.13
C ALA A 2 21.05 25.20 -6.88
N LEU A 3 20.46 25.53 -5.74
CA LEU A 3 20.63 24.79 -4.48
C LEU A 3 19.95 23.42 -4.54
N ILE A 4 18.82 23.34 -5.24
CA ILE A 4 17.97 22.15 -5.32
C ILE A 4 18.36 21.33 -6.55
N ALA A 5 18.49 20.01 -6.38
CA ALA A 5 18.83 19.09 -7.46
C ALA A 5 17.69 18.99 -8.47
N ASP A 6 18.00 18.94 -9.77
CA ASP A 6 17.02 18.89 -10.87
C ASP A 6 16.07 17.70 -10.78
N ARG A 7 16.50 16.57 -10.20
CA ARG A 7 15.64 15.40 -9.99
C ARG A 7 14.37 15.69 -9.21
N LEU A 8 14.38 16.68 -8.30
CA LEU A 8 13.21 17.05 -7.49
C LEU A 8 12.12 17.75 -8.30
N SER A 9 12.43 18.30 -9.48
CA SER A 9 11.41 18.85 -10.37
C SER A 9 10.47 17.78 -10.96
N ARG A 10 10.92 16.51 -10.96
CA ARG A 10 10.16 15.36 -11.47
C ARG A 10 9.33 14.66 -10.39
N ILE A 11 9.61 14.95 -9.11
CA ILE A 11 9.05 14.26 -7.93
C ILE A 11 7.93 15.11 -7.36
N LYS A 12 6.77 14.50 -7.14
CA LYS A 12 5.61 15.18 -6.54
C LYS A 12 5.50 14.87 -5.04
N PRO A 13 5.10 15.85 -4.20
CA PRO A 13 4.73 15.58 -2.82
C PRO A 13 3.59 14.55 -2.72
N SER A 14 3.56 13.78 -1.63
CA SER A 14 2.54 12.75 -1.44
C SER A 14 1.14 13.38 -1.26
N PRO A 15 0.17 13.12 -2.15
CA PRO A 15 -1.20 13.64 -2.02
C PRO A 15 -1.92 13.14 -0.77
N THR A 16 -1.63 11.91 -0.33
CA THR A 16 -2.21 11.34 0.90
C THR A 16 -1.72 12.05 2.15
N ASN A 17 -0.45 12.45 2.17
CA ASN A 17 0.11 13.24 3.28
C ASN A 17 -0.46 14.67 3.27
N ALA A 18 -0.68 15.25 2.11
CA ALA A 18 -1.28 16.58 1.98
C ALA A 18 -2.74 16.58 2.50
N ALA A 19 -3.55 15.59 2.11
CA ALA A 19 -4.92 15.43 2.62
C ALA A 19 -4.95 15.23 4.14
N GLN A 20 -4.04 14.41 4.68
CA GLN A 20 -3.92 14.19 6.12
C GLN A 20 -3.47 15.46 6.85
N GLY A 21 -2.52 16.23 6.30
CA GLY A 21 -2.08 17.51 6.86
C GLY A 21 -3.24 18.51 6.97
N LYS A 22 -4.01 18.69 5.88
CA LYS A 22 -5.18 19.58 5.85
C LYS A 22 -6.26 19.16 6.87
N PHE A 23 -6.51 17.85 7.00
CA PHE A 23 -7.40 17.31 8.03
C PHE A 23 -6.93 17.68 9.45
N LEU A 24 -5.65 17.48 9.76
CA LEU A 24 -5.11 17.78 11.08
C LEU A 24 -5.16 19.28 11.40
N GLU A 25 -4.87 20.15 10.43
CA GLU A 25 -4.98 21.61 10.56
C GLU A 25 -6.43 22.03 10.86
N MET A 26 -7.41 21.49 10.12
CA MET A 26 -8.83 21.79 10.32
C MET A 26 -9.31 21.30 11.71
N LYS A 27 -8.87 20.11 12.12
CA LYS A 27 -9.18 19.54 13.43
C LYS A 27 -8.58 20.39 14.57
N ALA A 28 -7.33 20.82 14.42
CA ALA A 28 -6.68 21.73 15.38
C ALA A 28 -7.37 23.11 15.48
N ALA A 29 -7.98 23.56 14.37
CA ALA A 29 -8.81 24.77 14.34
C ALA A 29 -10.24 24.57 14.92
N GLY A 30 -10.54 23.42 15.52
CA GLY A 30 -11.83 23.10 16.16
C GLY A 30 -12.97 22.81 15.16
N LYS A 31 -12.66 22.55 13.87
CA LYS A 31 -13.69 22.19 12.90
C LYS A 31 -14.14 20.75 13.09
N ASP A 32 -15.43 20.50 12.87
CA ASP A 32 -16.00 19.15 12.85
C ASP A 32 -15.65 18.45 11.52
N VAL A 33 -14.57 17.65 11.55
CA VAL A 33 -14.04 16.97 10.38
C VAL A 33 -13.82 15.48 10.65
N ILE A 34 -14.10 14.64 9.65
CA ILE A 34 -13.86 13.20 9.67
C ILE A 34 -12.75 12.87 8.67
N GLY A 35 -11.65 12.26 9.14
CA GLY A 35 -10.51 11.88 8.33
C GLY A 35 -10.60 10.44 7.85
N LEU A 36 -10.76 10.24 6.54
CA LEU A 36 -10.78 8.93 5.88
C LEU A 36 -9.63 8.76 4.87
N ALA A 37 -8.66 9.68 4.93
CA ALA A 37 -7.47 9.66 4.06
C ALA A 37 -6.33 8.81 4.60
N ALA A 38 -6.27 8.58 5.93
CA ALA A 38 -5.18 7.86 6.58
C ALA A 38 -5.19 6.37 6.22
N GLY A 39 -4.01 5.85 5.89
CA GLY A 39 -3.83 4.44 5.56
C GLY A 39 -3.25 3.65 6.73
N GLU A 40 -3.89 3.68 7.92
CA GLU A 40 -3.44 2.94 9.10
C GLU A 40 -4.60 2.33 9.88
N PRO A 41 -4.40 1.14 10.49
CA PRO A 41 -5.39 0.53 11.38
C PRO A 41 -5.62 1.41 12.61
N ASP A 42 -6.88 1.51 13.05
CA ASP A 42 -7.28 2.21 14.28
C ASP A 42 -7.15 1.35 15.55
N MET A 43 -6.95 0.04 15.40
CA MET A 43 -6.71 -0.87 16.50
C MET A 43 -5.30 -0.68 17.08
N PRO A 44 -5.11 -0.78 18.41
CA PRO A 44 -3.81 -0.66 19.02
C PRO A 44 -2.90 -1.86 18.66
N THR A 45 -1.58 -1.64 18.72
CA THR A 45 -0.60 -2.74 18.70
C THR A 45 -0.88 -3.69 19.88
N PRO A 46 -0.94 -5.03 19.65
CA PRO A 46 -1.17 -6.02 20.72
C PRO A 46 -0.17 -5.95 21.87
N ASP A 47 -0.63 -6.27 23.09
CA ASP A 47 0.17 -6.12 24.30
C ASP A 47 1.45 -6.97 24.29
N HIS A 48 1.40 -8.23 23.84
CA HIS A 48 2.58 -9.08 23.77
C HIS A 48 3.69 -8.50 22.87
N ILE A 49 3.33 -7.72 21.86
CA ILE A 49 4.27 -7.03 20.97
C ILE A 49 4.87 -5.82 21.68
N LYS A 50 4.04 -5.05 22.39
CA LYS A 50 4.47 -3.89 23.18
C LYS A 50 5.41 -4.33 24.31
N GLU A 51 5.09 -5.42 25.01
CA GLU A 51 5.91 -5.96 26.08
C GLU A 51 7.28 -6.41 25.59
N ALA A 52 7.38 -7.01 24.39
CA ALA A 52 8.66 -7.36 23.79
C ALA A 52 9.56 -6.13 23.58
N ALA A 53 8.99 -5.00 23.15
CA ALA A 53 9.71 -3.75 23.03
C ALA A 53 10.14 -3.18 24.38
N ILE A 54 9.26 -3.19 25.37
CA ILE A 54 9.58 -2.76 26.75
C ILE A 54 10.72 -3.60 27.32
N GLN A 55 10.68 -4.91 27.11
CA GLN A 55 11.74 -5.79 27.55
C GLN A 55 13.07 -5.53 26.83
N ALA A 56 13.05 -5.23 25.53
CA ALA A 56 14.25 -4.83 24.80
C ALA A 56 14.89 -3.55 25.39
N ILE A 57 14.06 -2.56 25.76
CA ILE A 57 14.54 -1.36 26.44
C ILE A 57 15.18 -1.69 27.79
N ARG A 58 14.52 -2.53 28.60
CA ARG A 58 15.02 -2.94 29.93
C ARG A 58 16.33 -3.74 29.84
N ASN A 59 16.51 -4.50 28.76
CA ASN A 59 17.73 -5.25 28.49
C ASN A 59 18.86 -4.42 27.88
N ASN A 60 18.65 -3.12 27.65
CA ASN A 60 19.56 -2.23 26.97
C ASN A 60 19.85 -2.61 25.49
N ASP A 61 18.90 -3.25 24.79
CA ASP A 61 18.97 -3.56 23.36
C ASP A 61 18.72 -2.28 22.53
N THR A 62 19.51 -1.26 22.81
CA THR A 62 19.35 0.12 22.28
C THR A 62 20.57 0.59 21.46
N LYS A 63 21.35 -0.37 20.97
CA LYS A 63 22.56 -0.12 20.17
C LYS A 63 22.31 -0.37 18.69
N TYR A 64 23.26 -0.01 17.84
CA TYR A 64 23.26 -0.40 16.44
C TYR A 64 23.16 -1.92 16.26
N THR A 65 22.36 -2.34 15.30
CA THR A 65 22.31 -3.73 14.84
C THR A 65 23.02 -3.88 13.50
N ALA A 66 23.10 -5.10 12.97
CA ALA A 66 23.47 -5.28 11.58
C ALA A 66 22.49 -4.53 10.65
N VAL A 67 22.99 -3.93 9.58
CA VAL A 67 22.17 -3.15 8.63
C VAL A 67 20.96 -3.94 8.10
N PRO A 68 21.10 -5.22 7.67
CA PRO A 68 19.97 -6.00 7.18
C PRO A 68 18.98 -6.45 8.26
N GLY A 69 19.22 -6.13 9.51
CA GLY A 69 18.39 -6.53 10.65
C GLY A 69 19.07 -7.57 11.58
N THR A 70 18.50 -7.72 12.76
CA THR A 70 18.99 -8.70 13.76
C THR A 70 18.86 -10.14 13.23
N PRO A 71 19.76 -11.06 13.62
CA PRO A 71 19.64 -12.47 13.25
C PRO A 71 18.29 -13.07 13.61
N ALA A 72 17.75 -12.74 14.79
CA ALA A 72 16.45 -13.22 15.26
C ALA A 72 15.30 -12.79 14.33
N LEU A 73 15.28 -11.51 13.90
CA LEU A 73 14.22 -11.03 13.01
C LEU A 73 14.36 -11.61 11.60
N ARG A 74 15.57 -11.73 11.07
CA ARG A 74 15.81 -12.35 9.76
C ARG A 74 15.40 -13.83 9.74
N GLN A 75 15.65 -14.55 10.81
CA GLN A 75 15.16 -15.93 10.99
C GLN A 75 13.63 -15.99 11.06
N ALA A 76 13.00 -15.10 11.82
CA ALA A 76 11.54 -15.01 11.93
C ALA A 76 10.90 -14.69 10.55
N ILE A 77 11.51 -13.81 9.74
CA ILE A 77 11.05 -13.50 8.38
C ILE A 77 11.15 -14.74 7.48
N ALA A 78 12.29 -15.43 7.45
CA ALA A 78 12.48 -16.63 6.66
C ALA A 78 11.48 -17.75 7.08
N ALA A 79 11.28 -17.94 8.38
CA ALA A 79 10.29 -18.88 8.90
C ALA A 79 8.85 -18.52 8.50
N LYS A 80 8.50 -17.22 8.54
CA LYS A 80 7.20 -16.70 8.07
C LYS A 80 6.99 -16.98 6.59
N MET A 81 7.98 -16.69 5.73
CA MET A 81 7.87 -16.94 4.30
C MET A 81 7.65 -18.42 3.99
N LYS A 82 8.32 -19.31 4.72
CA LYS A 82 8.12 -20.76 4.57
C LYS A 82 6.75 -21.22 5.08
N ARG A 83 6.35 -20.77 6.27
CA ARG A 83 5.08 -21.15 6.91
C ARG A 83 3.87 -20.69 6.10
N ASP A 84 3.87 -19.42 5.66
CA ASP A 84 2.69 -18.77 5.07
C ASP A 84 2.61 -18.99 3.55
N HIS A 85 3.75 -19.13 2.86
CA HIS A 85 3.81 -19.18 1.39
C HIS A 85 4.56 -20.38 0.82
N GLY A 86 5.17 -21.22 1.65
CA GLY A 86 6.03 -22.34 1.18
C GLY A 86 7.34 -21.88 0.53
N LEU A 87 7.72 -20.61 0.66
CA LEU A 87 8.94 -20.03 0.07
C LEU A 87 10.12 -20.21 1.03
N ASP A 88 11.12 -20.98 0.62
CA ASP A 88 12.27 -21.37 1.45
C ASP A 88 13.45 -20.43 1.24
N TYR A 89 13.36 -19.23 1.83
CA TYR A 89 14.46 -18.26 1.84
C TYR A 89 15.41 -18.51 3.02
N LYS A 90 16.71 -18.33 2.79
CA LYS A 90 17.70 -18.27 3.86
C LYS A 90 17.59 -16.91 4.58
N PRO A 91 17.93 -16.81 5.87
CA PRO A 91 18.02 -15.51 6.55
C PRO A 91 18.90 -14.48 5.83
N SER A 92 19.97 -14.93 5.13
CA SER A 92 20.81 -14.05 4.30
C SER A 92 20.09 -13.44 3.11
N GLN A 93 19.02 -14.04 2.63
CA GLN A 93 18.16 -13.55 1.55
C GLN A 93 17.04 -12.64 2.03
N THR A 94 17.13 -12.12 3.26
CA THR A 94 16.14 -11.20 3.83
C THR A 94 16.78 -9.88 4.23
N VAL A 95 16.01 -8.79 4.20
CA VAL A 95 16.40 -7.47 4.67
C VAL A 95 15.27 -6.81 5.47
N VAL A 96 15.64 -6.12 6.53
CA VAL A 96 14.74 -5.33 7.39
C VAL A 96 14.99 -3.85 7.14
N THR A 97 13.92 -3.07 7.01
CA THR A 97 13.97 -1.64 6.70
C THR A 97 13.10 -0.81 7.65
N SER A 98 13.28 0.50 7.64
CA SER A 98 12.44 1.46 8.38
C SER A 98 11.06 1.64 7.71
N GLY A 99 10.26 0.58 7.71
CA GLY A 99 8.95 0.48 7.05
C GLY A 99 9.07 0.02 5.60
N GLY A 100 7.96 -0.54 5.05
CA GLY A 100 7.92 -1.14 3.71
C GLY A 100 8.30 -0.18 2.58
N LYS A 101 8.01 1.13 2.72
CA LYS A 101 8.39 2.14 1.72
C LYS A 101 9.89 2.11 1.40
N GLN A 102 10.75 1.92 2.40
CA GLN A 102 12.18 1.90 2.20
C GLN A 102 12.65 0.68 1.41
N ILE A 103 11.93 -0.45 1.44
CA ILE A 103 12.25 -1.61 0.63
C ILE A 103 12.20 -1.25 -0.85
N ILE A 104 11.09 -0.64 -1.29
CA ILE A 104 10.88 -0.27 -2.68
C ILE A 104 11.90 0.80 -3.09
N PHE A 105 12.09 1.81 -2.25
CA PHE A 105 13.06 2.87 -2.48
C PHE A 105 14.48 2.31 -2.67
N ASN A 106 14.92 1.43 -1.76
CA ASN A 106 16.24 0.79 -1.86
C ASN A 106 16.35 -0.11 -3.11
N ALA A 107 15.29 -0.86 -3.46
CA ALA A 107 15.28 -1.71 -4.65
C ALA A 107 15.42 -0.88 -5.93
N MET A 108 14.68 0.22 -6.05
CA MET A 108 14.76 1.11 -7.22
C MET A 108 16.15 1.76 -7.33
N LEU A 109 16.68 2.31 -6.24
CA LEU A 109 18.03 2.91 -6.22
C LEU A 109 19.14 1.89 -6.50
N ALA A 110 19.00 0.65 -6.04
CA ALA A 110 19.98 -0.39 -6.23
C ALA A 110 20.01 -0.97 -7.65
N THR A 111 18.95 -0.79 -8.43
CA THR A 111 18.77 -1.55 -9.67
C THR A 111 18.49 -0.73 -10.92
N LEU A 112 17.93 0.47 -10.80
CA LEU A 112 17.56 1.28 -11.96
C LEU A 112 18.72 2.12 -12.47
N ASN A 113 18.81 2.22 -13.80
CA ASN A 113 19.63 3.17 -14.52
C ASN A 113 18.73 4.04 -15.41
N PRO A 114 19.19 5.21 -15.87
CA PRO A 114 18.48 6.00 -16.87
C PRO A 114 18.10 5.15 -18.09
N GLY A 115 16.81 5.16 -18.44
CA GLY A 115 16.25 4.39 -19.54
C GLY A 115 15.63 3.05 -19.15
N ASP A 116 15.86 2.54 -17.95
CA ASP A 116 15.16 1.37 -17.42
C ASP A 116 13.68 1.71 -17.14
N GLU A 117 12.78 0.81 -17.48
CA GLU A 117 11.34 0.96 -17.32
C GLU A 117 10.82 0.09 -16.18
N VAL A 118 9.83 0.62 -15.45
CA VAL A 118 9.12 -0.10 -14.38
C VAL A 118 7.63 -0.04 -14.66
N ILE A 119 6.99 -1.20 -14.86
CA ILE A 119 5.54 -1.30 -15.05
C ILE A 119 4.86 -1.08 -13.70
N VAL A 120 3.93 -0.10 -13.68
CA VAL A 120 3.13 0.26 -12.50
C VAL A 120 1.65 0.21 -12.88
N PRO A 121 0.92 -0.85 -12.50
CA PRO A 121 -0.52 -0.94 -12.72
C PRO A 121 -1.26 0.14 -11.94
N ALA A 122 -2.14 0.91 -12.61
CA ALA A 122 -2.99 1.93 -12.02
C ALA A 122 -4.44 1.38 -11.87
N PRO A 123 -5.14 1.69 -10.77
CA PRO A 123 -4.75 2.56 -9.64
C PRO A 123 -3.59 1.97 -8.82
N TYR A 124 -2.63 2.83 -8.46
CA TYR A 124 -1.41 2.44 -7.75
C TYR A 124 -1.25 3.21 -6.43
N TRP A 125 -0.49 2.68 -5.48
CA TRP A 125 -0.06 3.48 -4.35
C TRP A 125 0.80 4.66 -4.81
N VAL A 126 0.41 5.86 -4.40
CA VAL A 126 0.94 7.15 -4.87
C VAL A 126 2.48 7.27 -4.86
N SER A 127 3.17 6.43 -4.10
CA SER A 127 4.63 6.50 -3.99
C SER A 127 5.38 5.64 -5.02
N TYR A 128 4.73 4.72 -5.73
CA TYR A 128 5.45 3.85 -6.67
C TYR A 128 6.10 4.62 -7.81
N PRO A 129 5.37 5.46 -8.58
CA PRO A 129 6.01 6.22 -9.65
C PRO A 129 7.13 7.13 -9.17
N GLU A 130 6.93 7.79 -8.02
CA GLU A 130 7.90 8.72 -7.44
C GLU A 130 9.21 8.00 -7.06
N MET A 131 9.13 6.79 -6.50
CA MET A 131 10.32 5.99 -6.17
C MET A 131 11.06 5.48 -7.42
N VAL A 132 10.34 5.16 -8.50
CA VAL A 132 10.95 4.85 -9.80
C VAL A 132 11.71 6.06 -10.34
N LEU A 133 11.11 7.25 -10.30
CA LEU A 133 11.75 8.51 -10.73
C LEU A 133 12.97 8.86 -9.87
N PHE A 134 12.95 8.58 -8.57
CA PHE A 134 14.11 8.74 -7.69
C PHE A 134 15.29 7.84 -8.10
N GLY A 135 15.00 6.63 -8.58
CA GLY A 135 15.99 5.70 -9.12
C GLY A 135 16.41 5.99 -10.56
N ASP A 136 16.03 7.15 -11.11
CA ASP A 136 16.27 7.56 -12.51
C ASP A 136 15.62 6.65 -13.57
N GLY A 137 14.70 5.77 -13.16
CA GLY A 137 13.88 4.94 -14.06
C GLY A 137 12.66 5.68 -14.61
N THR A 138 11.99 5.04 -15.56
CA THR A 138 10.74 5.53 -16.18
C THR A 138 9.57 4.67 -15.72
N PRO A 139 8.57 5.23 -15.00
CA PRO A 139 7.36 4.50 -14.68
C PRO A 139 6.47 4.34 -15.92
N VAL A 140 6.15 3.11 -16.28
CA VAL A 140 5.21 2.76 -17.36
C VAL A 140 3.86 2.45 -16.72
N ILE A 141 2.94 3.41 -16.77
CA ILE A 141 1.63 3.31 -16.14
C ILE A 141 0.70 2.49 -17.03
N VAL A 142 0.14 1.40 -16.50
CA VAL A 142 -0.85 0.57 -17.17
C VAL A 142 -2.20 0.72 -16.49
N GLN A 143 -3.19 1.24 -17.21
CA GLN A 143 -4.54 1.46 -16.69
C GLN A 143 -5.28 0.13 -16.51
N CYS A 144 -5.66 -0.20 -15.28
CA CYS A 144 -6.45 -1.39 -14.96
C CYS A 144 -7.92 -0.99 -14.80
N ARG A 145 -8.77 -1.50 -15.68
CA ARG A 145 -10.17 -1.08 -15.75
C ARG A 145 -11.00 -1.59 -14.59
N GLU A 146 -12.03 -0.83 -14.20
CA GLU A 146 -13.00 -1.23 -13.17
C GLU A 146 -13.70 -2.53 -13.53
N GLU A 147 -14.05 -2.75 -14.82
CA GLU A 147 -14.68 -3.98 -15.31
C GLU A 147 -13.85 -5.27 -15.07
N ASN A 148 -12.52 -5.11 -14.95
CA ASN A 148 -11.59 -6.17 -14.59
C ASN A 148 -11.24 -6.15 -13.07
N GLY A 149 -12.03 -5.47 -12.25
CA GLY A 149 -11.79 -5.33 -10.80
C GLY A 149 -10.52 -4.54 -10.47
N PHE A 150 -10.12 -3.59 -11.31
CA PHE A 150 -8.87 -2.83 -11.18
C PHE A 150 -7.60 -3.71 -11.17
N LYS A 151 -7.65 -4.87 -11.81
CA LYS A 151 -6.53 -5.81 -11.90
C LYS A 151 -5.89 -5.76 -13.29
N LEU A 152 -4.56 -5.84 -13.30
CA LEU A 152 -3.78 -5.96 -14.53
C LEU A 152 -4.12 -7.29 -15.23
N THR A 153 -4.42 -7.25 -16.51
CA THR A 153 -4.66 -8.45 -17.31
C THR A 153 -3.35 -8.97 -17.92
N PRO A 154 -3.25 -10.28 -18.22
CA PRO A 154 -2.10 -10.83 -18.96
C PRO A 154 -1.84 -10.14 -20.29
N GLN A 155 -2.90 -9.76 -21.02
CA GLN A 155 -2.82 -9.07 -22.30
C GLN A 155 -2.25 -7.65 -22.16
N ASP A 156 -2.66 -6.91 -21.11
CA ASP A 156 -2.16 -5.57 -20.86
C ASP A 156 -0.69 -5.60 -20.41
N LEU A 157 -0.33 -6.61 -19.60
CA LEU A 157 1.06 -6.84 -19.20
C LEU A 157 1.95 -7.14 -20.41
N ASP A 158 1.55 -8.09 -21.26
CA ASP A 158 2.33 -8.49 -22.44
C ASP A 158 2.58 -7.31 -23.39
N ARG A 159 1.55 -6.45 -23.58
CA ARG A 159 1.68 -5.22 -24.40
C ARG A 159 2.57 -4.14 -23.77
N ALA A 160 2.65 -4.09 -22.45
CA ALA A 160 3.42 -3.07 -21.74
C ALA A 160 4.92 -3.41 -21.63
N ILE A 161 5.28 -4.69 -21.74
CA ILE A 161 6.68 -5.13 -21.63
C ILE A 161 7.47 -4.72 -22.89
N THR A 162 8.61 -4.07 -22.66
CA THR A 162 9.60 -3.72 -23.69
C THR A 162 10.97 -4.32 -23.35
N PRO A 163 11.95 -4.27 -24.25
CA PRO A 163 13.32 -4.67 -23.90
C PRO A 163 13.97 -3.82 -22.78
N LYS A 164 13.39 -2.66 -22.44
CA LYS A 164 13.84 -1.78 -21.37
C LYS A 164 13.14 -2.07 -20.03
N THR A 165 12.08 -2.86 -20.04
CA THR A 165 11.32 -3.19 -18.83
C THR A 165 12.19 -3.99 -17.88
N LYS A 166 12.44 -3.44 -16.70
CA LYS A 166 13.25 -4.09 -15.67
C LYS A 166 12.44 -4.67 -14.55
N TRP A 167 11.37 -3.97 -14.16
CA TRP A 167 10.50 -4.36 -13.06
C TRP A 167 9.03 -4.26 -13.41
N ILE A 168 8.23 -5.12 -12.79
CA ILE A 168 6.82 -4.89 -12.56
C ILE A 168 6.58 -4.80 -11.05
N ILE A 169 5.75 -3.85 -10.60
CA ILE A 169 5.29 -3.73 -9.21
C ILE A 169 3.86 -4.26 -9.13
N LEU A 170 3.63 -5.30 -8.34
CA LEU A 170 2.31 -5.85 -8.03
C LEU A 170 1.97 -5.58 -6.57
N ASN A 171 0.75 -5.12 -6.29
CA ASN A 171 0.27 -4.89 -4.94
C ASN A 171 -1.07 -5.60 -4.74
N SER A 172 -1.10 -6.61 -3.88
CA SER A 172 -2.29 -7.42 -3.60
C SER A 172 -2.34 -7.82 -2.12
N PRO A 173 -3.47 -7.59 -1.43
CA PRO A 173 -4.55 -6.65 -1.78
C PRO A 173 -4.04 -5.24 -1.99
N SER A 174 -4.67 -4.49 -2.90
CA SER A 174 -4.16 -3.22 -3.39
C SER A 174 -4.52 -2.02 -2.49
N ASN A 175 -3.62 -1.09 -2.38
CA ASN A 175 -3.88 0.29 -2.06
C ASN A 175 -3.79 1.10 -3.39
N PRO A 176 -4.92 1.67 -3.90
CA PRO A 176 -6.08 2.17 -3.15
C PRO A 176 -7.36 1.32 -3.22
N THR A 177 -7.42 0.29 -4.07
CA THR A 177 -8.70 -0.32 -4.48
C THR A 177 -9.24 -1.38 -3.52
N GLY A 178 -8.35 -2.00 -2.73
CA GLY A 178 -8.67 -3.20 -1.96
C GLY A 178 -8.84 -4.47 -2.80
N ALA A 179 -8.70 -4.36 -4.13
CA ALA A 179 -8.77 -5.51 -5.03
C ALA A 179 -7.60 -6.47 -4.79
N ALA A 180 -7.86 -7.76 -4.92
CA ALA A 180 -6.84 -8.79 -4.75
C ALA A 180 -6.80 -9.75 -5.95
N TYR A 181 -5.59 -10.14 -6.34
CA TYR A 181 -5.38 -11.10 -7.41
C TYR A 181 -5.64 -12.51 -6.89
N SER A 182 -6.54 -13.24 -7.54
CA SER A 182 -6.72 -14.67 -7.31
C SER A 182 -5.50 -15.47 -7.79
N LYS A 183 -5.41 -16.74 -7.39
CA LYS A 183 -4.38 -17.64 -7.91
C LYS A 183 -4.40 -17.74 -9.44
N ALA A 184 -5.59 -17.74 -10.04
CA ALA A 184 -5.77 -17.78 -11.49
C ALA A 184 -5.30 -16.47 -12.17
N ASP A 185 -5.62 -15.30 -11.59
CA ASP A 185 -5.13 -14.01 -12.08
C ASP A 185 -3.60 -13.98 -12.09
N LEU A 186 -2.98 -14.36 -10.94
CA LEU A 186 -1.52 -14.41 -10.83
C LEU A 186 -0.90 -15.43 -11.79
N ARG A 187 -1.53 -16.59 -11.99
CA ARG A 187 -1.07 -17.59 -12.96
C ARG A 187 -0.95 -17.01 -14.36
N GLY A 188 -1.98 -16.28 -14.81
CA GLY A 188 -1.97 -15.62 -16.12
C GLY A 188 -0.85 -14.60 -16.27
N LEU A 189 -0.59 -13.79 -15.22
CA LEU A 189 0.53 -12.82 -15.22
C LEU A 189 1.88 -13.54 -15.20
N CYS A 190 2.03 -14.60 -14.41
CA CYS A 190 3.25 -15.39 -14.35
C CYS A 190 3.58 -16.03 -15.70
N ASP A 191 2.59 -16.53 -16.43
CA ASP A 191 2.78 -17.14 -17.76
C ASP A 191 3.30 -16.12 -18.79
N VAL A 192 2.89 -14.86 -18.71
CA VAL A 192 3.47 -13.77 -19.49
C VAL A 192 4.92 -13.51 -19.05
N LEU A 193 5.16 -13.34 -17.75
CA LEU A 193 6.49 -13.07 -17.22
C LEU A 193 7.53 -14.16 -17.56
N LEU A 194 7.09 -15.41 -17.69
CA LEU A 194 7.98 -16.50 -18.10
C LEU A 194 8.50 -16.34 -19.54
N LYS A 195 7.77 -15.66 -20.42
CA LYS A 195 8.21 -15.33 -21.78
C LYS A 195 9.22 -14.18 -21.80
N HIS A 196 9.31 -13.41 -20.72
CA HIS A 196 10.15 -12.21 -20.58
C HIS A 196 11.16 -12.38 -19.42
N PRO A 197 12.23 -13.18 -19.56
CA PRO A 197 13.14 -13.53 -18.45
C PRO A 197 13.93 -12.35 -17.88
N HIS A 198 13.99 -11.22 -18.59
CA HIS A 198 14.67 -10.00 -18.16
C HIS A 198 13.84 -9.16 -17.18
N VAL A 199 12.53 -9.42 -17.04
CA VAL A 199 11.64 -8.68 -16.15
C VAL A 199 11.65 -9.28 -14.74
N HIS A 200 11.95 -8.46 -13.75
CA HIS A 200 11.88 -8.81 -12.33
C HIS A 200 10.51 -8.44 -11.75
N VAL A 201 10.10 -9.12 -10.69
CA VAL A 201 8.84 -8.88 -9.98
C VAL A 201 9.11 -8.31 -8.59
N LEU A 202 8.53 -7.15 -8.29
CA LEU A 202 8.39 -6.66 -6.92
C LEU A 202 6.93 -6.86 -6.53
N THR A 203 6.68 -7.70 -5.53
CA THR A 203 5.33 -7.86 -4.99
C THR A 203 5.24 -7.21 -3.61
N ASP A 204 4.26 -6.31 -3.46
CA ASP A 204 3.92 -5.63 -2.21
C ASP A 204 2.74 -6.35 -1.56
N ASP A 205 3.07 -7.27 -0.64
CA ASP A 205 2.13 -8.16 0.03
C ASP A 205 1.71 -7.59 1.41
N MET A 206 1.81 -6.30 1.61
CA MET A 206 1.59 -5.63 2.91
C MET A 206 0.23 -5.90 3.53
N TYR A 207 -0.77 -6.24 2.71
CA TYR A 207 -2.14 -6.52 3.14
C TYR A 207 -2.53 -8.01 3.07
N GLU A 208 -1.58 -8.93 2.89
CA GLU A 208 -1.81 -10.37 2.67
C GLU A 208 -2.75 -11.04 3.68
N LYS A 209 -2.75 -10.57 4.94
CA LYS A 209 -3.58 -11.11 6.02
C LYS A 209 -4.91 -10.38 6.20
N LEU A 210 -5.14 -9.32 5.44
CA LEU A 210 -6.35 -8.53 5.47
C LEU A 210 -7.18 -8.83 4.21
N VAL A 211 -7.75 -10.02 4.18
CA VAL A 211 -8.62 -10.54 3.10
C VAL A 211 -9.95 -11.01 3.68
N TYR A 212 -11.00 -11.00 2.88
CA TYR A 212 -12.39 -11.20 3.29
C TYR A 212 -13.06 -12.29 2.48
N ASP A 213 -14.20 -12.80 2.99
CA ASP A 213 -15.13 -13.67 2.27
C ASP A 213 -14.44 -14.93 1.72
N ASP A 214 -13.62 -15.59 2.54
CA ASP A 214 -12.88 -16.81 2.21
C ASP A 214 -11.89 -16.65 1.05
N PHE A 215 -11.51 -15.39 0.71
CA PHE A 215 -10.49 -15.13 -0.28
C PHE A 215 -9.14 -15.66 0.18
N GLU A 216 -8.54 -16.52 -0.63
CA GLU A 216 -7.22 -17.08 -0.38
C GLU A 216 -6.14 -16.24 -1.06
N PHE A 217 -5.22 -15.71 -0.25
CA PHE A 217 -4.09 -14.90 -0.74
C PHE A 217 -2.98 -15.78 -1.30
N PHE A 218 -2.40 -15.36 -2.42
CA PHE A 218 -1.21 -15.94 -3.03
C PHE A 218 -0.21 -14.85 -3.42
N THR A 219 1.08 -15.20 -3.41
CA THR A 219 2.16 -14.35 -3.96
C THR A 219 2.74 -14.95 -5.23
N PRO A 220 3.26 -14.15 -6.18
CA PRO A 220 3.73 -14.64 -7.49
C PRO A 220 4.72 -15.81 -7.43
N ALA A 221 5.73 -15.75 -6.57
CA ALA A 221 6.73 -16.82 -6.45
C ALA A 221 6.17 -18.13 -5.88
N GLN A 222 5.05 -18.06 -5.12
CA GLN A 222 4.31 -19.22 -4.64
C GLN A 222 3.51 -19.88 -5.77
N VAL A 223 2.88 -19.06 -6.63
CA VAL A 223 2.08 -19.54 -7.77
C VAL A 223 2.97 -20.13 -8.87
N GLU A 224 4.13 -19.53 -9.09
CA GLU A 224 5.10 -19.95 -10.11
C GLU A 224 6.53 -19.95 -9.57
N PRO A 225 7.01 -21.11 -9.08
CA PRO A 225 8.35 -21.23 -8.49
C PRO A 225 9.52 -20.84 -9.40
N ARG A 226 9.34 -20.87 -10.73
CA ARG A 226 10.38 -20.42 -11.69
C ARG A 226 10.64 -18.92 -11.64
N LEU A 227 9.73 -18.14 -10.98
CA LEU A 227 9.93 -16.72 -10.72
C LEU A 227 10.69 -16.44 -9.43
N TYR A 228 10.98 -17.45 -8.60
CA TYR A 228 11.62 -17.30 -7.29
C TYR A 228 12.91 -16.48 -7.34
N ASP A 229 13.81 -16.79 -8.27
CA ASP A 229 15.12 -16.14 -8.40
C ASP A 229 15.07 -14.73 -9.02
N ARG A 230 13.89 -14.20 -9.33
CA ARG A 230 13.71 -12.84 -9.86
C ARG A 230 12.50 -12.11 -9.24
N THR A 231 12.04 -12.59 -8.08
CA THR A 231 10.97 -11.95 -7.31
C THR A 231 11.53 -11.38 -6.01
N LEU A 232 11.24 -10.11 -5.74
CA LEU A 232 11.38 -9.47 -4.44
C LEU A 232 10.01 -9.47 -3.78
N THR A 233 9.82 -10.31 -2.78
CA THR A 233 8.59 -10.36 -1.97
C THR A 233 8.75 -9.44 -0.78
N MET A 234 8.04 -8.31 -0.78
CA MET A 234 8.04 -7.38 0.34
C MET A 234 6.79 -7.49 1.20
N ASN A 235 6.97 -7.24 2.48
CA ASN A 235 5.91 -7.22 3.46
C ASN A 235 6.33 -6.34 4.67
N GLY A 236 5.55 -6.36 5.74
CA GLY A 236 5.87 -5.65 6.98
C GLY A 236 4.87 -5.95 8.09
N VAL A 237 5.14 -5.36 9.24
CA VAL A 237 4.24 -5.51 10.41
C VAL A 237 3.24 -4.35 10.53
N SER A 238 3.30 -3.38 9.63
CA SER A 238 2.53 -2.13 9.76
C SER A 238 1.01 -2.34 9.78
N LYS A 239 0.46 -3.25 8.96
CA LYS A 239 -0.99 -3.34 8.71
C LYS A 239 -1.65 -4.43 9.54
N ALA A 240 -1.33 -5.69 9.30
CA ALA A 240 -1.94 -6.81 10.00
C ALA A 240 -1.67 -6.79 11.53
N TYR A 241 -0.55 -6.21 11.94
CA TYR A 241 -0.14 -6.15 13.35
C TYR A 241 -0.38 -4.79 14.01
N SER A 242 -1.03 -3.84 13.33
CA SER A 242 -1.28 -2.48 13.85
C SER A 242 -0.01 -1.77 14.33
N MET A 243 1.04 -1.82 13.53
CA MET A 243 2.39 -1.34 13.88
C MET A 243 2.93 -0.26 12.93
N THR A 244 2.07 0.64 12.43
CA THR A 244 2.50 1.68 11.47
C THR A 244 3.60 2.57 12.03
N GLY A 245 3.48 3.00 13.29
CA GLY A 245 4.44 3.87 13.98
C GLY A 245 5.76 3.19 14.35
N TRP A 246 5.83 1.86 14.39
CA TRP A 246 7.04 1.10 14.71
C TRP A 246 8.07 1.09 13.58
N ARG A 247 7.63 1.39 12.37
CA ARG A 247 8.49 1.53 11.19
C ARG A 247 9.33 0.29 10.90
N ILE A 248 8.71 -0.88 10.76
CA ILE A 248 9.36 -2.12 10.33
C ILE A 248 8.69 -2.65 9.06
N GLY A 249 9.50 -2.74 7.98
CA GLY A 249 9.23 -3.50 6.78
C GLY A 249 10.31 -4.55 6.58
N TYR A 250 10.02 -5.56 5.78
CA TYR A 250 10.99 -6.58 5.41
C TYR A 250 10.71 -7.12 4.01
N ALA A 251 11.77 -7.64 3.38
CA ALA A 251 11.66 -8.33 2.11
C ALA A 251 12.52 -9.59 2.09
N ALA A 252 12.13 -10.51 1.23
CA ALA A 252 12.91 -11.67 0.86
C ALA A 252 13.05 -11.76 -0.67
N GLY A 253 14.21 -12.18 -1.16
CA GLY A 253 14.47 -12.22 -2.60
C GLY A 253 15.84 -12.77 -2.94
N PRO A 254 16.26 -12.65 -4.22
CA PRO A 254 17.56 -13.12 -4.67
C PRO A 254 18.72 -12.50 -3.88
N GLN A 255 19.68 -13.30 -3.45
CA GLN A 255 20.79 -12.86 -2.60
C GLN A 255 21.49 -11.61 -3.14
N LYS A 256 21.81 -11.60 -4.44
CA LYS A 256 22.50 -10.45 -5.08
C LYS A 256 21.70 -9.16 -4.98
N LEU A 257 20.38 -9.22 -5.10
CA LEU A 257 19.50 -8.05 -4.96
C LEU A 257 19.47 -7.57 -3.50
N ILE A 258 19.32 -8.51 -2.56
CA ILE A 258 19.32 -8.19 -1.14
C ILE A 258 20.63 -7.52 -0.73
N ASP A 259 21.78 -8.03 -1.19
CA ASP A 259 23.09 -7.43 -0.89
C ASP A 259 23.22 -6.01 -1.46
N ALA A 260 22.72 -5.77 -2.67
CA ALA A 260 22.69 -4.43 -3.27
C ALA A 260 21.80 -3.46 -2.49
N MET A 261 20.62 -3.90 -2.05
CA MET A 261 19.72 -3.10 -1.20
C MET A 261 20.33 -2.79 0.17
N ILE A 262 21.06 -3.74 0.78
CA ILE A 262 21.80 -3.54 2.02
C ILE A 262 22.88 -2.46 1.83
N THR A 263 23.56 -2.47 0.68
CA THR A 263 24.56 -1.43 0.35
C THR A 263 23.92 -0.04 0.32
N VAL A 264 22.78 0.14 -0.36
CA VAL A 264 22.03 1.41 -0.37
C VAL A 264 21.61 1.81 1.05
N GLN A 265 21.09 0.87 1.83
CA GLN A 265 20.64 1.13 3.20
C GLN A 265 21.77 1.54 4.12
N SER A 266 22.97 0.94 3.95
CA SER A 266 24.16 1.25 4.76
C SER A 266 24.63 2.70 4.62
N GLN A 267 24.33 3.31 3.46
CA GLN A 267 24.71 4.72 3.15
C GLN A 267 23.54 5.70 3.34
N SER A 268 22.38 5.25 3.84
CA SER A 268 21.21 6.10 4.08
C SER A 268 20.80 6.09 5.55
N THR A 269 20.01 5.10 5.97
CA THR A 269 19.40 5.01 7.30
C THR A 269 20.16 4.10 8.27
N SER A 270 21.10 3.28 7.80
CA SER A 270 21.70 2.19 8.56
C SER A 270 20.62 1.14 8.94
N ASN A 271 20.68 0.55 10.14
CA ASN A 271 19.70 -0.42 10.61
C ASN A 271 18.38 0.24 11.05
N ALA A 272 17.30 -0.52 10.96
CA ALA A 272 16.03 -0.13 11.60
C ALA A 272 16.16 -0.16 13.14
N SER A 273 15.26 0.51 13.86
CA SER A 273 15.26 0.58 15.33
C SER A 273 15.34 -0.82 15.94
N SER A 274 16.36 -1.04 16.81
CA SER A 274 16.55 -2.31 17.53
C SER A 274 15.33 -2.72 18.35
N ILE A 275 14.72 -1.74 19.04
CA ILE A 275 13.51 -1.94 19.85
C ILE A 275 12.34 -2.39 18.97
N SER A 276 12.14 -1.73 17.83
CA SER A 276 11.10 -2.11 16.86
C SER A 276 11.35 -3.47 16.23
N GLN A 277 12.62 -3.85 16.03
CA GLN A 277 12.97 -5.18 15.54
C GLN A 277 12.61 -6.28 16.57
N ALA A 278 12.87 -6.06 17.86
CA ALA A 278 12.45 -6.98 18.91
C ALA A 278 10.93 -7.17 18.96
N ALA A 279 10.18 -6.06 18.85
CA ALA A 279 8.72 -6.10 18.73
C ALA A 279 8.26 -6.88 17.48
N ALA A 280 8.93 -6.70 16.34
CA ALA A 280 8.61 -7.42 15.10
C ALA A 280 8.88 -8.92 15.19
N VAL A 281 9.90 -9.36 15.94
CA VAL A 281 10.12 -10.78 16.23
C VAL A 281 8.92 -11.36 16.99
N ALA A 282 8.44 -10.65 18.03
CA ALA A 282 7.27 -11.07 18.79
C ALA A 282 5.99 -11.09 17.92
N ALA A 283 5.85 -10.12 16.99
CA ALA A 283 4.72 -10.09 16.06
C ALA A 283 4.72 -11.32 15.12
N LEU A 284 5.87 -11.67 14.53
CA LEU A 284 5.95 -12.74 13.53
C LEU A 284 5.90 -14.16 14.14
N ASN A 285 6.36 -14.32 15.38
CA ASN A 285 6.44 -15.61 16.08
C ASN A 285 5.33 -15.80 17.13
N GLY A 286 4.64 -14.73 17.51
CA GLY A 286 3.63 -14.75 18.57
C GLY A 286 2.23 -15.14 18.07
N PRO A 287 1.23 -15.08 18.98
CA PRO A 287 -0.16 -15.38 18.64
C PRO A 287 -0.72 -14.37 17.65
N THR A 288 -1.58 -14.85 16.74
CA THR A 288 -2.18 -14.06 15.64
C THR A 288 -3.70 -14.00 15.68
N ASP A 289 -4.35 -14.51 16.72
CA ASP A 289 -5.82 -14.58 16.84
C ASP A 289 -6.50 -13.20 16.73
N PHE A 290 -5.80 -12.15 17.16
CA PHE A 290 -6.28 -10.76 17.02
C PHE A 290 -6.41 -10.34 15.55
N ILE A 291 -5.62 -10.91 14.62
CA ILE A 291 -5.72 -10.59 13.19
C ILE A 291 -7.09 -11.01 12.66
N ALA A 292 -7.55 -12.23 12.97
CA ALA A 292 -8.86 -12.71 12.56
C ALA A 292 -10.00 -11.84 13.12
N LYS A 293 -9.88 -11.39 14.38
CA LYS A 293 -10.83 -10.46 15.01
C LYS A 293 -10.86 -9.11 14.29
N ASN A 294 -9.69 -8.56 13.97
CA ASN A 294 -9.57 -7.28 13.25
C ASN A 294 -10.13 -7.41 11.82
N VAL A 295 -9.87 -8.52 11.14
CA VAL A 295 -10.41 -8.82 9.79
C VAL A 295 -11.93 -8.83 9.82
N GLU A 296 -12.56 -9.43 10.83
CA GLU A 296 -14.03 -9.43 10.95
C GLU A 296 -14.58 -8.01 11.16
N ILE A 297 -13.94 -7.18 11.98
CA ILE A 297 -14.30 -5.77 12.16
C ILE A 297 -14.17 -5.01 10.84
N PHE A 298 -13.06 -5.17 10.13
CA PHE A 298 -12.86 -4.51 8.83
C PHE A 298 -13.87 -4.99 7.78
N LYS A 299 -14.23 -6.26 7.77
CA LYS A 299 -15.28 -6.80 6.90
C LYS A 299 -16.63 -6.13 7.13
N GLN A 300 -17.05 -5.99 8.38
CA GLN A 300 -18.29 -5.30 8.75
C GLN A 300 -18.27 -3.83 8.32
N ARG A 301 -17.17 -3.13 8.56
CA ARG A 301 -16.98 -1.73 8.15
C ARG A 301 -16.95 -1.57 6.63
N ARG A 302 -16.31 -2.50 5.89
CA ARG A 302 -16.36 -2.56 4.44
C ARG A 302 -17.79 -2.66 3.93
N ASP A 303 -18.53 -3.63 4.44
CA ASP A 303 -19.90 -3.89 3.99
C ASP A 303 -20.84 -2.71 4.29
N LEU A 304 -20.66 -2.06 5.44
CA LEU A 304 -21.36 -0.85 5.81
C LEU A 304 -21.08 0.28 4.80
N ILE A 305 -19.81 0.65 4.60
CA ILE A 305 -19.49 1.81 3.76
C ILE A 305 -19.81 1.54 2.28
N VAL A 306 -19.59 0.33 1.77
CA VAL A 306 -19.97 -0.05 0.40
C VAL A 306 -21.47 0.07 0.20
N SER A 307 -22.28 -0.38 1.17
CA SER A 307 -23.74 -0.24 1.12
C SER A 307 -24.18 1.23 1.09
N MET A 308 -23.63 2.06 1.98
CA MET A 308 -23.99 3.49 2.05
C MET A 308 -23.58 4.24 0.78
N LEU A 309 -22.40 3.97 0.23
CA LEU A 309 -21.91 4.60 -0.99
C LEU A 309 -22.75 4.21 -2.21
N ASN A 310 -23.15 2.95 -2.34
CA ASN A 310 -23.99 2.50 -3.46
C ASN A 310 -25.45 2.98 -3.36
N GLN A 311 -25.89 3.51 -2.21
CA GLN A 311 -27.15 4.23 -2.04
C GLN A 311 -27.01 5.73 -2.31
N THR A 312 -25.79 6.21 -2.61
CA THR A 312 -25.52 7.62 -2.86
C THR A 312 -25.61 7.92 -4.35
N ASN A 313 -26.46 8.87 -4.73
CA ASN A 313 -26.62 9.25 -6.13
C ASN A 313 -25.30 9.67 -6.78
N GLY A 314 -24.99 9.09 -7.94
CA GLY A 314 -23.80 9.44 -8.72
C GLY A 314 -22.51 8.75 -8.26
N ILE A 315 -22.56 7.95 -7.19
CA ILE A 315 -21.45 7.13 -6.69
C ILE A 315 -21.68 5.65 -7.03
N LYS A 316 -20.61 4.96 -7.41
CA LYS A 316 -20.58 3.50 -7.60
C LYS A 316 -19.34 2.96 -6.90
N CYS A 317 -19.52 2.06 -5.95
CA CYS A 317 -18.46 1.50 -5.12
C CYS A 317 -18.38 -0.02 -5.31
N PRO A 318 -17.33 -0.55 -5.99
CA PRO A 318 -17.06 -1.98 -6.00
C PRO A 318 -16.74 -2.50 -4.58
N ARG A 319 -17.13 -3.75 -4.31
CA ARG A 319 -16.81 -4.42 -3.03
C ARG A 319 -15.42 -5.03 -3.12
N PRO A 320 -14.44 -4.58 -2.30
CA PRO A 320 -13.08 -5.08 -2.36
C PRO A 320 -12.92 -6.44 -1.67
N GLU A 321 -11.93 -7.23 -2.11
CA GLU A 321 -11.57 -8.51 -1.53
C GLU A 321 -10.65 -8.39 -0.32
N GLY A 322 -9.96 -7.23 -0.14
CA GLY A 322 -8.97 -7.09 0.95
C GLY A 322 -8.61 -5.65 1.28
N ALA A 323 -7.55 -5.50 2.07
CA ALA A 323 -7.07 -4.26 2.68
C ALA A 323 -8.15 -3.58 3.56
N PHE A 324 -8.11 -2.27 3.70
CA PHE A 324 -9.16 -1.49 4.40
C PHE A 324 -9.49 -0.20 3.64
N TYR A 325 -9.56 -0.33 2.32
CA TYR A 325 -9.90 0.76 1.39
C TYR A 325 -11.06 0.39 0.50
N VAL A 326 -11.87 1.40 0.15
CA VAL A 326 -12.75 1.36 -1.01
C VAL A 326 -12.34 2.45 -2.00
N TYR A 327 -12.63 2.21 -3.27
CA TYR A 327 -12.28 3.09 -4.38
C TYR A 327 -13.50 3.37 -5.26
N PRO A 328 -14.48 4.14 -4.73
CA PRO A 328 -15.70 4.46 -5.46
C PRO A 328 -15.45 5.40 -6.63
N SER A 329 -16.16 5.17 -7.72
CA SER A 329 -16.30 6.10 -8.84
C SER A 329 -17.25 7.24 -8.47
N CYS A 330 -16.87 8.48 -8.82
CA CYS A 330 -17.72 9.67 -8.75
C CYS A 330 -18.08 10.20 -10.14
N ALA A 331 -17.98 9.37 -11.17
CA ALA A 331 -18.26 9.76 -12.56
C ALA A 331 -19.66 10.35 -12.77
N GLY A 332 -20.66 9.84 -12.03
CA GLY A 332 -22.04 10.36 -12.06
C GLY A 332 -22.23 11.76 -11.46
N LEU A 333 -21.17 12.34 -10.86
CA LEU A 333 -21.20 13.68 -10.27
C LEU A 333 -20.43 14.72 -11.11
N ILE A 334 -19.65 14.27 -12.09
CA ILE A 334 -18.91 15.17 -12.99
C ILE A 334 -19.88 15.96 -13.84
N GLY A 335 -19.68 17.27 -13.91
CA GLY A 335 -20.55 18.23 -14.61
C GLY A 335 -21.68 18.79 -13.74
N LYS A 336 -21.95 18.23 -12.57
CA LYS A 336 -22.93 18.77 -11.63
C LYS A 336 -22.41 20.04 -10.95
N LYS A 337 -23.34 20.83 -10.41
CA LYS A 337 -23.05 22.09 -9.72
C LYS A 337 -23.24 21.96 -8.22
N THR A 338 -22.33 22.54 -7.47
CA THR A 338 -22.46 22.74 -6.03
C THR A 338 -23.51 23.80 -5.70
N PRO A 339 -24.02 23.90 -4.45
CA PRO A 339 -24.99 24.93 -4.06
C PRO A 339 -24.54 26.37 -4.31
N ASP A 340 -23.22 26.63 -4.29
CA ASP A 340 -22.63 27.93 -4.61
C ASP A 340 -22.36 28.14 -6.13
N GLY A 341 -22.80 27.21 -6.96
CA GLY A 341 -22.76 27.28 -8.41
C GLY A 341 -21.46 26.84 -9.08
N LYS A 342 -20.48 26.33 -8.34
CA LYS A 342 -19.25 25.77 -8.91
C LYS A 342 -19.53 24.44 -9.60
N VAL A 343 -18.92 24.21 -10.76
CA VAL A 343 -19.03 22.94 -11.49
C VAL A 343 -17.98 21.95 -10.98
N ILE A 344 -18.37 20.73 -10.66
CA ILE A 344 -17.48 19.60 -10.38
C ILE A 344 -16.89 19.12 -11.73
N LYS A 345 -15.63 19.46 -12.01
CA LYS A 345 -14.96 19.12 -13.28
C LYS A 345 -14.26 17.78 -13.25
N ASP A 346 -13.75 17.41 -12.08
CA ASP A 346 -12.99 16.20 -11.85
C ASP A 346 -13.15 15.71 -10.40
N ASP A 347 -12.43 14.64 -10.05
CA ASP A 347 -12.45 14.05 -8.69
C ASP A 347 -11.75 14.94 -7.65
N THR A 348 -10.85 15.83 -8.05
CA THR A 348 -10.22 16.82 -7.17
C THR A 348 -11.22 17.87 -6.72
N ASP A 349 -12.01 18.39 -7.64
CA ASP A 349 -13.10 19.33 -7.33
C ASP A 349 -14.12 18.67 -6.37
N PHE A 350 -14.47 17.41 -6.64
CA PHE A 350 -15.40 16.66 -5.77
C PHE A 350 -14.85 16.46 -4.35
N VAL A 351 -13.61 16.02 -4.21
CA VAL A 351 -12.97 15.82 -2.90
C VAL A 351 -12.83 17.12 -2.11
N ASN A 352 -12.50 18.21 -2.78
CA ASN A 352 -12.46 19.54 -2.17
C ASN A 352 -13.85 19.99 -1.70
N TYR A 353 -14.87 19.78 -2.53
CA TYR A 353 -16.26 20.06 -2.16
C TYR A 353 -16.69 19.26 -0.91
N LEU A 354 -16.39 17.96 -0.86
CA LEU A 354 -16.70 17.14 0.32
C LEU A 354 -16.07 17.68 1.60
N LEU A 355 -14.81 18.12 1.50
CA LEU A 355 -14.11 18.66 2.65
C LEU A 355 -14.67 20.01 3.09
N GLU A 356 -15.04 20.89 2.14
CA GLU A 356 -15.57 22.23 2.42
C GLU A 356 -17.01 22.18 2.92
N ALA A 357 -17.87 21.36 2.31
CA ALA A 357 -19.30 21.31 2.63
C ALA A 357 -19.62 20.46 3.84
N GLU A 358 -18.95 19.31 4.01
CA GLU A 358 -19.31 18.31 5.01
C GLU A 358 -18.14 17.91 5.94
N GLY A 359 -16.97 18.51 5.80
CA GLY A 359 -15.82 18.19 6.62
C GLY A 359 -15.23 16.77 6.38
N LEU A 360 -15.47 16.18 5.20
CA LEU A 360 -14.97 14.84 4.88
C LEU A 360 -13.62 14.91 4.17
N SER A 361 -12.56 14.37 4.78
CA SER A 361 -11.24 14.28 4.18
C SER A 361 -11.04 12.89 3.57
N VAL A 362 -11.02 12.81 2.24
CA VAL A 362 -10.74 11.62 1.42
C VAL A 362 -9.62 11.95 0.43
N VAL A 363 -9.20 11.00 -0.40
CA VAL A 363 -8.12 11.23 -1.38
C VAL A 363 -8.65 11.02 -2.80
N GLN A 364 -8.45 12.01 -3.68
CA GLN A 364 -8.86 11.94 -5.09
C GLN A 364 -8.20 10.78 -5.83
N GLY A 365 -8.92 10.16 -6.75
CA GLY A 365 -8.49 8.99 -7.51
C GLY A 365 -7.38 9.31 -8.50
N SER A 366 -7.40 10.51 -9.09
CA SER A 366 -6.34 11.01 -9.97
C SER A 366 -4.94 10.95 -9.32
N ALA A 367 -4.85 11.08 -8.00
CA ALA A 367 -3.60 10.91 -7.24
C ALA A 367 -3.03 9.48 -7.31
N PHE A 368 -3.89 8.48 -7.56
CA PHE A 368 -3.51 7.08 -7.73
C PHE A 368 -3.42 6.66 -9.21
N GLY A 369 -3.41 7.66 -10.11
CA GLY A 369 -3.24 7.46 -11.55
C GLY A 369 -4.51 7.13 -12.32
N GLN A 370 -5.69 7.11 -11.69
CA GLN A 370 -6.97 6.81 -12.35
C GLN A 370 -8.15 7.50 -11.68
N GLY A 371 -8.92 8.26 -12.47
CA GLY A 371 -10.15 8.95 -12.07
C GLY A 371 -11.22 8.85 -13.16
N PRO A 372 -12.42 9.42 -12.92
CA PRO A 372 -12.86 10.09 -11.70
C PRO A 372 -13.29 9.12 -10.60
N ALA A 373 -12.55 9.11 -9.51
CA ALA A 373 -12.75 8.23 -8.36
C ALA A 373 -12.18 8.88 -7.08
N PHE A 374 -12.32 8.22 -5.94
CA PHE A 374 -11.67 8.65 -4.71
C PHE A 374 -11.44 7.45 -3.78
N ARG A 375 -10.43 7.55 -2.91
CA ARG A 375 -10.15 6.51 -1.92
C ARG A 375 -10.72 6.90 -0.56
N ILE A 376 -11.42 5.96 0.08
CA ILE A 376 -11.82 5.99 1.49
C ILE A 376 -11.07 4.87 2.23
N SER A 377 -10.43 5.21 3.36
CA SER A 377 -10.00 4.22 4.35
C SER A 377 -11.16 4.01 5.35
N TYR A 378 -11.57 2.75 5.54
CA TYR A 378 -12.56 2.39 6.56
C TYR A 378 -11.93 1.86 7.87
N ALA A 379 -10.62 2.09 8.03
CA ALA A 379 -9.91 1.81 9.28
C ALA A 379 -10.12 2.95 10.29
N THR A 380 -11.37 3.11 10.73
CA THR A 380 -11.81 4.07 11.73
C THR A 380 -13.02 3.54 12.49
N ALA A 381 -13.41 4.17 13.62
CA ALA A 381 -14.55 3.75 14.40
C ALA A 381 -15.83 3.64 13.54
N THR A 382 -16.65 2.63 13.79
CA THR A 382 -17.83 2.33 12.97
C THR A 382 -18.83 3.50 12.97
N GLU A 383 -19.00 4.17 14.11
CA GLU A 383 -19.90 5.32 14.27
C GLU A 383 -19.44 6.52 13.41
N LEU A 384 -18.12 6.74 13.33
CA LEU A 384 -17.55 7.78 12.46
C LEU A 384 -17.74 7.43 10.98
N LEU A 385 -17.64 6.15 10.64
CA LEU A 385 -17.83 5.69 9.27
C LEU A 385 -19.30 5.83 8.84
N GLU A 386 -20.26 5.53 9.72
CA GLU A 386 -21.68 5.77 9.47
C GLU A 386 -21.97 7.25 9.27
N GLU A 387 -21.43 8.12 10.13
CA GLU A 387 -21.63 9.56 9.98
C GLU A 387 -20.99 10.07 8.68
N ALA A 388 -19.80 9.58 8.33
CA ALA A 388 -19.17 9.92 7.05
C ALA A 388 -20.04 9.51 5.86
N GLY A 389 -20.66 8.32 5.91
CA GLY A 389 -21.61 7.89 4.89
C GLY A 389 -22.81 8.81 4.77
N ARG A 390 -23.41 9.22 5.90
CA ARG A 390 -24.53 10.20 5.93
C ARG A 390 -24.13 11.56 5.36
N ARG A 391 -22.93 12.06 5.70
CA ARG A 391 -22.39 13.31 5.15
C ARG A 391 -22.18 13.22 3.64
N MET A 392 -21.65 12.09 3.17
CA MET A 392 -21.49 11.84 1.73
C MET A 392 -22.83 11.89 0.98
N GLN A 393 -23.87 11.25 1.53
CA GLN A 393 -25.22 11.26 0.96
C GLN A 393 -25.80 12.68 0.90
N ARG A 394 -25.66 13.48 1.98
CA ARG A 394 -26.10 14.89 1.99
C ARG A 394 -25.37 15.74 0.95
N ALA A 395 -24.03 15.62 0.90
CA ALA A 395 -23.24 16.37 -0.07
C ALA A 395 -23.66 16.04 -1.51
N CYS A 396 -23.81 14.77 -1.85
CA CYS A 396 -24.21 14.35 -3.19
C CYS A 396 -25.64 14.72 -3.55
N ALA A 397 -26.56 14.70 -2.58
CA ALA A 397 -27.96 15.14 -2.78
C ALA A 397 -28.10 16.64 -3.03
N ALA A 398 -27.17 17.45 -2.55
CA ALA A 398 -27.16 18.90 -2.75
C ALA A 398 -26.61 19.33 -4.14
N LEU A 399 -26.03 18.42 -4.92
CA LEU A 399 -25.52 18.68 -6.26
C LEU A 399 -26.64 18.67 -7.31
N SER A 400 -26.70 19.70 -8.16
CA SER A 400 -27.73 19.90 -9.20
C SER A 400 -27.19 19.64 -10.62
#